data_93a64c5e7dbcdedcc441987bdda4c39d
#
_entry.id   93a64c5e7dbcdedcc441987bdda4c39d
#
_cell.length_a   1.000
_cell.length_b   1.000
_cell.length_c   1.000
_cell.angle_alpha   90.00
_cell.angle_beta   90.00
_cell.angle_gamma   90.00
#
_symmetry.space_group_name_H-M   'P 1'
#
loop_
_entity.id
_entity.type
_entity.pdbx_description
1 polymer ?
#
loop_
_entity_poly.entity_id
_entity_poly.type
_entity_poly.pdbx_seq_one_letter_code
_entity_poly.pdbx_strand_id
1 'polypeptide(L)'
;MGALPSLLAPSTETRPAPCGDGLAPVRQAILEALTYGDLFDYALSPEQILRYLTVAADPVTVRDLLDGGTDGIAQRTGGLFTLPGRGALVAVRARRQAIAQGKWADADPHLRRIAAVPFVRMIAVTGSLALDNAEEDGDVDLFIVTAAGRLWLCRAFVV
;
A
#
# COMPACT_ATOMS: atom_id res chain seq x y z
N MET A 1 -14.09 39.10 8.21
CA MET A 1 -13.52 38.76 6.91
C MET A 1 -12.04 38.52 7.14
N GLY A 2 -11.70 37.33 7.61
CA GLY A 2 -10.35 36.88 8.00
C GLY A 2 -9.88 35.82 7.02
N ALA A 3 -8.82 36.14 6.30
CA ALA A 3 -8.18 35.23 5.35
C ALA A 3 -7.54 34.05 6.13
N LEU A 4 -7.84 32.82 5.73
CA LEU A 4 -7.18 31.62 6.19
C LEU A 4 -5.73 31.58 5.64
N PRO A 5 -4.72 31.23 6.47
CA PRO A 5 -3.37 31.07 5.96
C PRO A 5 -3.30 29.82 5.07
N SER A 6 -2.71 29.99 3.91
CA SER A 6 -2.37 28.95 2.95
C SER A 6 -1.44 27.92 3.62
N LEU A 7 -1.95 26.75 3.92
CA LEU A 7 -1.19 25.64 4.46
C LEU A 7 -0.47 24.89 3.33
N LEU A 8 0.86 25.12 3.27
CA LEU A 8 1.91 24.18 2.84
C LEU A 8 1.67 23.38 1.55
N ALA A 9 2.13 23.97 0.46
CA ALA A 9 2.62 23.18 -0.66
C ALA A 9 3.85 22.36 -0.17
N PRO A 10 3.94 21.05 -0.43
CA PRO A 10 5.17 20.32 -0.17
C PRO A 10 6.27 20.92 -1.03
N SER A 11 7.33 21.39 -0.39
CA SER A 11 8.54 21.81 -1.04
C SER A 11 9.10 20.61 -1.79
N THR A 12 9.03 20.63 -3.11
CA THR A 12 9.79 19.74 -3.98
C THR A 12 11.25 20.13 -3.86
N GLU A 13 11.91 19.67 -2.80
CA GLU A 13 13.36 19.62 -2.78
C GLU A 13 13.79 18.58 -3.83
N THR A 14 14.14 19.09 -4.99
CA THR A 14 14.82 18.32 -6.04
C THR A 14 16.20 17.96 -5.51
N ARG A 15 16.30 16.77 -4.89
CA ARG A 15 17.57 16.21 -4.49
C ARG A 15 18.42 15.99 -5.74
N PRO A 16 19.66 16.53 -5.81
CA PRO A 16 20.49 16.37 -6.98
C PRO A 16 20.78 14.89 -7.24
N ALA A 17 20.66 14.48 -8.50
CA ALA A 17 20.98 13.13 -8.96
C ALA A 17 22.47 12.84 -8.63
N PRO A 18 22.78 11.69 -8.01
CA PRO A 18 24.17 11.30 -7.78
C PRO A 18 24.87 11.00 -9.10
N CYS A 19 25.93 11.72 -9.37
CA CYS A 19 26.88 11.41 -10.45
C CYS A 19 27.72 10.20 -10.00
N GLY A 20 27.63 9.09 -10.71
CA GLY A 20 28.40 7.86 -10.45
C GLY A 20 27.47 6.70 -10.10
N ASP A 21 27.41 5.68 -11.00
CA ASP A 21 26.61 4.44 -10.87
C ASP A 21 25.14 4.67 -10.44
N GLY A 22 24.42 5.48 -11.20
CA GLY A 22 23.07 5.96 -10.87
C GLY A 22 22.00 4.87 -10.63
N LEU A 23 22.34 3.62 -10.88
CA LEU A 23 21.46 2.48 -10.67
C LEU A 23 21.63 1.82 -9.29
N ALA A 24 22.76 1.99 -8.61
CA ALA A 24 23.00 1.37 -7.31
C ALA A 24 21.98 1.83 -6.24
N PRO A 25 21.65 3.13 -6.09
CA PRO A 25 20.61 3.57 -5.14
C PRO A 25 19.23 3.03 -5.48
N VAL A 26 18.90 2.91 -6.77
CA VAL A 26 17.59 2.36 -7.21
C VAL A 26 17.52 0.87 -6.92
N ARG A 27 18.58 0.11 -7.18
CA ARG A 27 18.66 -1.31 -6.82
C ARG A 27 18.49 -1.54 -5.32
N GLN A 28 19.17 -0.73 -4.51
CA GLN A 28 19.04 -0.78 -3.06
C GLN A 28 17.59 -0.50 -2.62
N ALA A 29 16.94 0.51 -3.19
CA ALA A 29 15.55 0.85 -2.88
C ALA A 29 14.57 -0.26 -3.33
N ILE A 30 14.84 -0.95 -4.45
CA ILE A 30 14.07 -2.13 -4.87
C ILE A 30 14.21 -3.24 -3.82
N LEU A 31 15.44 -3.53 -3.36
CA LEU A 31 15.68 -4.53 -2.34
C LEU A 31 14.95 -4.19 -1.02
N GLU A 32 14.98 -2.93 -0.61
CA GLU A 32 14.26 -2.44 0.58
C GLU A 32 12.74 -2.66 0.44
N ALA A 33 12.16 -2.32 -0.72
CA ALA A 33 10.75 -2.53 -1.00
C ALA A 33 10.38 -4.02 -0.96
N LEU A 34 11.20 -4.89 -1.57
CA LEU A 34 10.97 -6.34 -1.55
C LEU A 34 11.13 -6.93 -0.13
N THR A 35 12.12 -6.46 0.63
CA THR A 35 12.32 -6.88 2.02
C THR A 35 11.14 -6.47 2.89
N TYR A 36 10.63 -5.25 2.69
CA TYR A 36 9.42 -4.80 3.39
C TYR A 36 8.19 -5.65 3.02
N GLY A 37 8.02 -5.96 1.73
CA GLY A 37 6.94 -6.85 1.29
C GLY A 37 7.06 -8.26 1.90
N ASP A 38 8.28 -8.79 1.99
CA ASP A 38 8.55 -10.12 2.55
C ASP A 38 8.17 -10.26 4.03
N LEU A 39 8.27 -9.16 4.83
CA LEU A 39 7.82 -9.14 6.23
C LEU A 39 6.33 -9.45 6.38
N PHE A 40 5.53 -9.22 5.35
CA PHE A 40 4.08 -9.47 5.32
C PHE A 40 3.71 -10.64 4.41
N ASP A 41 4.67 -11.45 3.99
CA ASP A 41 4.48 -12.52 2.99
C ASP A 41 3.80 -12.01 1.71
N TYR A 42 4.21 -10.84 1.22
CA TYR A 42 3.56 -10.12 0.14
C TYR A 42 4.47 -9.94 -1.07
N ALA A 43 4.19 -10.68 -2.15
CA ALA A 43 4.85 -10.49 -3.43
C ALA A 43 4.42 -9.16 -4.05
N LEU A 44 5.31 -8.37 -4.62
CA LEU A 44 5.03 -7.03 -5.15
C LEU A 44 4.89 -7.02 -6.67
N SER A 45 3.99 -6.19 -7.22
CA SER A 45 3.99 -5.84 -8.63
C SER A 45 5.03 -4.76 -8.93
N PRO A 46 5.44 -4.56 -10.21
CA PRO A 46 6.33 -3.46 -10.60
C PRO A 46 5.82 -2.09 -10.13
N GLU A 47 4.51 -1.86 -10.23
CA GLU A 47 3.87 -0.60 -9.83
C GLU A 47 3.92 -0.40 -8.32
N GLN A 48 3.79 -1.48 -7.54
CA GLN A 48 3.92 -1.43 -6.09
C GLN A 48 5.36 -1.20 -5.67
N ILE A 49 6.32 -1.87 -6.32
CA ILE A 49 7.75 -1.61 -6.09
C ILE A 49 8.04 -0.12 -6.33
N LEU A 50 7.63 0.42 -7.49
CA LEU A 50 7.82 1.83 -7.82
C LEU A 50 7.20 2.77 -6.77
N ARG A 51 6.02 2.42 -6.24
CA ARG A 51 5.33 3.21 -5.20
C ARG A 51 6.08 3.22 -3.87
N TYR A 52 6.77 2.13 -3.54
CA TYR A 52 7.46 1.96 -2.27
C TYR A 52 8.95 2.30 -2.31
N LEU A 53 9.46 2.77 -3.47
CA LEU A 53 10.84 3.21 -3.55
C LEU A 53 11.11 4.38 -2.60
N THR A 54 12.21 4.27 -1.88
CA THR A 54 12.71 5.33 -0.98
C THR A 54 13.48 6.43 -1.71
N VAL A 55 13.71 6.25 -3.01
CA VAL A 55 14.39 7.21 -3.90
C VAL A 55 13.53 7.51 -5.12
N ALA A 56 13.67 8.70 -5.68
CA ALA A 56 13.03 9.01 -6.95
C ALA A 56 13.72 8.25 -8.08
N ALA A 57 12.94 7.52 -8.87
CA ALA A 57 13.42 6.80 -10.03
C ALA A 57 12.42 6.88 -11.19
N ASP A 58 12.94 6.86 -12.40
CA ASP A 58 12.11 6.78 -13.59
C ASP A 58 11.46 5.39 -13.69
N PRO A 59 10.13 5.30 -13.97
CA PRO A 59 9.44 4.03 -14.11
C PRO A 59 10.03 3.08 -15.14
N VAL A 60 10.60 3.62 -16.24
CA VAL A 60 11.26 2.81 -17.28
C VAL A 60 12.52 2.17 -16.71
N THR A 61 13.35 2.96 -16.03
CA THR A 61 14.57 2.46 -15.37
C THR A 61 14.28 1.35 -14.37
N VAL A 62 13.24 1.51 -13.54
CA VAL A 62 12.85 0.47 -12.57
C VAL A 62 12.40 -0.80 -13.28
N ARG A 63 11.60 -0.66 -14.34
CA ARG A 63 11.12 -1.80 -15.14
C ARG A 63 12.26 -2.53 -15.83
N ASP A 64 13.18 -1.80 -16.44
CA ASP A 64 14.37 -2.36 -17.09
C ASP A 64 15.26 -3.12 -16.10
N LEU A 65 15.45 -2.58 -14.89
CA LEU A 65 16.16 -3.27 -13.81
C LEU A 65 15.45 -4.57 -13.39
N LEU A 66 14.12 -4.54 -13.27
CA LEU A 66 13.33 -5.72 -12.89
C LEU A 66 13.32 -6.79 -14.00
N ASP A 67 13.31 -6.39 -15.27
CA ASP A 67 13.27 -7.29 -16.43
C ASP A 67 14.67 -7.77 -16.84
N GLY A 68 15.70 -6.93 -16.70
CA GLY A 68 17.09 -7.23 -17.08
C GLY A 68 17.84 -8.14 -16.10
N GLY A 69 17.18 -8.58 -15.06
CA GLY A 69 17.81 -9.32 -13.97
C GLY A 69 18.39 -8.36 -12.94
N THR A 70 17.82 -8.38 -11.76
CA THR A 70 18.21 -7.55 -10.60
C THR A 70 19.50 -8.08 -9.94
N ASP A 71 20.45 -8.63 -10.68
CA ASP A 71 21.68 -9.25 -10.17
C ASP A 71 21.43 -10.23 -9.00
N GLY A 72 20.30 -10.97 -9.05
CA GLY A 72 19.92 -11.94 -8.03
C GLY A 72 19.25 -11.36 -6.78
N ILE A 73 18.95 -10.06 -6.73
CA ILE A 73 18.25 -9.45 -5.58
C ILE A 73 16.72 -9.63 -5.63
N ALA A 74 16.16 -9.95 -6.80
CA ALA A 74 14.74 -10.23 -6.97
C ALA A 74 14.49 -11.49 -7.79
N GLN A 75 13.40 -12.18 -7.46
CA GLN A 75 12.89 -13.32 -8.22
C GLN A 75 11.55 -12.93 -8.82
N ARG A 76 11.41 -13.08 -10.15
CA ARG A 76 10.16 -12.88 -10.88
C ARG A 76 9.38 -14.18 -10.98
N THR A 77 8.11 -14.15 -10.61
CA THR A 77 7.18 -15.29 -10.75
C THR A 77 5.80 -14.75 -11.14
N GLY A 78 5.27 -15.13 -12.30
CA GLY A 78 3.93 -14.73 -12.76
C GLY A 78 3.70 -13.21 -12.83
N GLY A 79 4.76 -12.42 -13.14
CA GLY A 79 4.68 -10.96 -13.20
C GLY A 79 4.79 -10.23 -11.85
N LEU A 80 4.95 -10.96 -10.76
CA LEU A 80 5.23 -10.45 -9.43
C LEU A 80 6.69 -10.69 -9.03
N PHE A 81 7.17 -9.92 -8.07
CA PHE A 81 8.53 -9.94 -7.60
C PHE A 81 8.60 -10.25 -6.10
N THR A 82 9.55 -11.07 -5.73
CA THR A 82 9.85 -11.47 -4.35
C THR A 82 11.36 -11.47 -4.12
N LEU A 83 11.78 -11.63 -2.88
CA LEU A 83 13.16 -12.00 -2.60
C LEU A 83 13.48 -13.39 -3.21
N PRO A 84 14.75 -13.68 -3.52
CA PRO A 84 15.17 -15.00 -4.01
C PRO A 84 14.74 -16.11 -3.07
N GLY A 85 14.23 -17.21 -3.64
CA GLY A 85 13.73 -18.35 -2.86
C GLY A 85 12.31 -18.18 -2.30
N ARG A 86 11.69 -17.00 -2.44
CA ARG A 86 10.34 -16.71 -1.90
C ARG A 86 9.22 -16.76 -2.95
N GLY A 87 9.46 -17.35 -4.12
CA GLY A 87 8.49 -17.42 -5.22
C GLY A 87 7.12 -18.02 -4.85
N ALA A 88 7.06 -18.87 -3.82
CA ALA A 88 5.80 -19.42 -3.29
C ALA A 88 4.82 -18.33 -2.80
N LEU A 89 5.30 -17.15 -2.42
CA LEU A 89 4.47 -16.02 -1.99
C LEU A 89 3.48 -15.53 -3.06
N VAL A 90 3.75 -15.81 -4.32
CA VAL A 90 2.80 -15.50 -5.41
C VAL A 90 1.49 -16.27 -5.27
N ALA A 91 1.57 -17.56 -4.90
CA ALA A 91 0.37 -18.37 -4.63
C ALA A 91 -0.34 -17.91 -3.35
N VAL A 92 0.42 -17.57 -2.30
CA VAL A 92 -0.14 -17.01 -1.05
C VAL A 92 -0.90 -15.72 -1.36
N ARG A 93 -0.31 -14.81 -2.12
CA ARG A 93 -0.96 -13.56 -2.54
C ARG A 93 -2.25 -13.80 -3.32
N ALA A 94 -2.24 -14.72 -4.30
CA ALA A 94 -3.44 -15.05 -5.08
C ALA A 94 -4.57 -15.56 -4.18
N ARG A 95 -4.26 -16.43 -3.21
CA ARG A 95 -5.25 -16.91 -2.24
C ARG A 95 -5.78 -15.77 -1.37
N ARG A 96 -4.91 -14.95 -0.79
CA ARG A 96 -5.31 -13.83 0.09
C ARG A 96 -6.13 -12.79 -0.66
N GLN A 97 -5.83 -12.55 -1.94
CA GLN A 97 -6.62 -11.68 -2.81
C GLN A 97 -8.04 -12.23 -3.05
N ALA A 98 -8.19 -13.53 -3.26
CA ALA A 98 -9.50 -14.15 -3.40
C ALA A 98 -10.33 -14.03 -2.09
N ILE A 99 -9.69 -14.24 -0.93
CA ILE A 99 -10.30 -14.03 0.39
C ILE A 99 -10.72 -12.56 0.56
N ALA A 100 -9.85 -11.62 0.20
CA ALA A 100 -10.14 -10.19 0.29
C ALA A 100 -11.36 -9.79 -0.54
N GLN A 101 -11.53 -10.34 -1.75
CA GLN A 101 -12.72 -10.10 -2.58
C GLN A 101 -14.01 -10.54 -1.88
N GLY A 102 -14.02 -11.70 -1.22
CA GLY A 102 -15.15 -12.16 -0.40
C GLY A 102 -15.43 -11.20 0.76
N LYS A 103 -14.39 -10.84 1.52
CA LYS A 103 -14.52 -9.91 2.65
C LYS A 103 -15.01 -8.52 2.23
N TRP A 104 -14.60 -8.02 1.06
CA TRP A 104 -15.11 -6.77 0.51
C TRP A 104 -16.61 -6.84 0.24
N ALA A 105 -17.10 -7.95 -0.35
CA ALA A 105 -18.53 -8.15 -0.60
C ALA A 105 -19.32 -8.20 0.70
N ASP A 106 -18.81 -8.87 1.71
CA ASP A 106 -19.46 -8.99 3.03
C ASP A 106 -19.41 -7.66 3.81
N ALA A 107 -18.33 -6.88 3.68
CA ALA A 107 -18.17 -5.62 4.37
C ALA A 107 -19.04 -4.49 3.78
N ASP A 108 -19.27 -4.46 2.47
CA ASP A 108 -19.95 -3.34 1.77
C ASP A 108 -21.30 -2.95 2.42
N PRO A 109 -22.25 -3.87 2.73
CA PRO A 109 -23.50 -3.47 3.36
C PRO A 109 -23.30 -2.89 4.77
N HIS A 110 -22.31 -3.34 5.51
CA HIS A 110 -21.97 -2.79 6.83
C HIS A 110 -21.34 -1.39 6.71
N LEU A 111 -20.43 -1.20 5.76
CA LEU A 111 -19.83 0.10 5.47
C LEU A 111 -20.87 1.14 5.10
N ARG A 112 -21.86 0.77 4.26
CA ARG A 112 -22.98 1.66 3.89
C ARG A 112 -23.83 2.05 5.10
N ARG A 113 -24.08 1.12 6.02
CA ARG A 113 -24.82 1.41 7.26
C ARG A 113 -24.05 2.38 8.16
N ILE A 114 -22.75 2.16 8.32
CA ILE A 114 -21.88 3.06 9.11
C ILE A 114 -21.80 4.44 8.44
N ALA A 115 -21.71 4.50 7.12
CA ALA A 115 -21.69 5.77 6.38
C ALA A 115 -22.97 6.59 6.54
N ALA A 116 -24.11 5.94 6.81
CA ALA A 116 -25.39 6.59 7.05
C ALA A 116 -25.53 7.12 8.50
N VAL A 117 -24.62 6.78 9.41
CA VAL A 117 -24.66 7.27 10.78
C VAL A 117 -24.45 8.79 10.82
N PRO A 118 -25.31 9.56 11.53
CA PRO A 118 -25.14 11.00 11.65
C PRO A 118 -23.75 11.38 12.17
N PHE A 119 -23.18 12.43 11.60
CA PHE A 119 -21.86 12.96 11.94
C PHE A 119 -20.65 12.17 11.45
N VAL A 120 -20.80 11.00 10.83
CA VAL A 120 -19.72 10.36 10.08
C VAL A 120 -19.41 11.20 8.85
N ARG A 121 -18.13 11.50 8.63
CA ARG A 121 -17.63 12.33 7.52
C ARG A 121 -16.85 11.53 6.49
N MET A 122 -16.16 10.51 6.95
CA MET A 122 -15.38 9.61 6.08
C MET A 122 -15.24 8.24 6.74
N ILE A 123 -15.24 7.21 5.92
CA ILE A 123 -14.84 5.86 6.29
C ILE A 123 -13.75 5.44 5.32
N ALA A 124 -12.68 4.87 5.83
CA ALA A 124 -11.66 4.21 5.03
C ALA A 124 -11.43 2.81 5.59
N VAL A 125 -11.37 1.82 4.71
CA VAL A 125 -10.87 0.50 5.05
C VAL A 125 -9.35 0.57 5.12
N THR A 126 -8.76 0.00 6.15
CA THR A 126 -7.31 -0.02 6.39
C THR A 126 -6.82 -1.46 6.59
N GLY A 127 -5.56 -1.63 6.97
CA GLY A 127 -5.00 -2.95 7.25
C GLY A 127 -4.85 -3.86 6.04
N SER A 128 -4.92 -5.15 6.27
CA SER A 128 -4.66 -6.19 5.27
C SER A 128 -5.69 -6.19 4.14
N LEU A 129 -6.95 -5.91 4.45
CA LEU A 129 -8.01 -5.87 3.46
C LEU A 129 -7.80 -4.73 2.44
N ALA A 130 -7.32 -3.56 2.88
CA ALA A 130 -7.02 -2.44 1.99
C ALA A 130 -5.88 -2.73 0.99
N LEU A 131 -5.05 -3.73 1.28
CA LEU A 131 -3.95 -4.19 0.42
C LEU A 131 -4.31 -5.44 -0.39
N ASP A 132 -5.57 -5.91 -0.34
CA ASP A 132 -5.99 -7.20 -0.88
C ASP A 132 -5.13 -8.37 -0.38
N ASN A 133 -4.68 -8.29 0.87
CA ASN A 133 -3.82 -9.28 1.54
C ASN A 133 -4.51 -9.88 2.78
N ALA A 134 -5.81 -10.13 2.70
CA ALA A 134 -6.60 -10.58 3.83
C ALA A 134 -6.43 -12.10 4.11
N GLU A 135 -6.42 -12.44 5.38
CA GLU A 135 -6.51 -13.83 5.87
C GLU A 135 -7.95 -14.19 6.20
N GLU A 136 -8.28 -15.50 6.24
CA GLU A 136 -9.65 -15.97 6.50
C GLU A 136 -10.18 -15.44 7.83
N ASP A 137 -9.36 -15.53 8.88
CA ASP A 137 -9.72 -15.09 10.24
C ASP A 137 -9.38 -13.63 10.52
N GLY A 138 -8.88 -12.89 9.52
CA GLY A 138 -8.51 -11.48 9.68
C GLY A 138 -9.72 -10.56 9.82
N ASP A 139 -9.59 -9.53 10.65
CA ASP A 139 -10.61 -8.51 10.86
C ASP A 139 -10.65 -7.50 9.70
N VAL A 140 -11.73 -6.71 9.66
CA VAL A 140 -11.88 -5.56 8.76
C VAL A 140 -11.62 -4.28 9.56
N ASP A 141 -10.45 -3.70 9.38
CA ASP A 141 -10.05 -2.48 10.06
C ASP A 141 -10.67 -1.25 9.39
N LEU A 142 -11.33 -0.42 10.18
CA LEU A 142 -11.96 0.81 9.70
C LEU A 142 -11.37 2.04 10.36
N PHE A 143 -11.01 3.01 9.55
CA PHE A 143 -10.69 4.37 9.97
C PHE A 143 -11.90 5.28 9.72
N ILE A 144 -12.49 5.81 10.79
CA ILE A 144 -13.70 6.63 10.71
C ILE A 144 -13.41 8.05 11.17
N VAL A 145 -13.67 9.03 10.30
CA VAL A 145 -13.61 10.46 10.64
C VAL A 145 -15.01 10.96 10.96
N THR A 146 -15.14 11.63 12.10
CA THR A 146 -16.41 12.20 12.56
C THR A 146 -16.38 13.74 12.57
N ALA A 147 -17.55 14.35 12.65
CA ALA A 147 -17.65 15.77 12.94
C ALA A 147 -17.03 16.09 14.31
N ALA A 148 -16.44 17.27 14.45
CA ALA A 148 -15.79 17.70 15.69
C ALA A 148 -16.76 17.60 16.89
N GLY A 149 -16.26 17.05 17.99
CA GLY A 149 -17.04 16.85 19.23
C GLY A 149 -18.12 15.76 19.17
N ARG A 150 -18.19 14.96 18.10
CA ARG A 150 -19.21 13.93 17.89
C ARG A 150 -18.69 12.49 17.93
N LEU A 151 -17.42 12.28 18.24
CA LEU A 151 -16.77 10.98 18.27
C LEU A 151 -17.56 9.94 19.13
N TRP A 152 -17.90 10.30 20.35
CA TRP A 152 -18.60 9.39 21.26
C TRP A 152 -20.02 9.05 20.81
N LEU A 153 -20.72 10.01 20.20
CA LEU A 153 -22.04 9.75 19.62
C LEU A 153 -21.94 8.79 18.43
N CYS A 154 -21.01 9.01 17.51
CA CYS A 154 -20.79 8.10 16.38
C CYS A 154 -20.42 6.70 16.89
N ARG A 155 -19.52 6.59 17.87
CA ARG A 155 -19.15 5.31 18.45
C ARG A 155 -20.36 4.56 19.02
N ALA A 156 -21.27 5.26 19.73
CA ALA A 156 -22.47 4.64 20.30
C ALA A 156 -23.45 4.11 19.24
N PHE A 157 -23.40 4.62 17.99
CA PHE A 157 -24.23 4.14 16.89
C PHE A 157 -23.55 3.04 16.04
N VAL A 158 -22.22 2.94 16.09
CA VAL A 158 -21.44 1.99 15.27
C VAL A 158 -21.16 0.68 16.02
N VAL A 159 -21.07 0.71 17.32
CA VAL A 159 -20.81 -0.42 18.23
C VAL A 159 -22.11 -0.87 18.87
#